data_e67317b1c148d182dbecaf9caf6bbeb9
#
_entry.id   e67317b1c148d182dbecaf9caf6bbeb9
#
_cell.length_a   1.000
_cell.length_b   1.000
_cell.length_c   1.000
_cell.angle_alpha   90.00
_cell.angle_beta   90.00
_cell.angle_gamma   90.00
#
_symmetry.space_group_name_H-M   'P 1'
#
loop_
_entity.id
_entity.type
_entity.pdbx_description
1 polymer ?
#
loop_
_entity_poly.entity_id
_entity_poly.type
_entity_poly.pdbx_seq_one_letter_code
_entity_poly.pdbx_strand_id
1 'polypeptide(L)'
;LVEYTDSSRKVVQKGKKTDYILTVPETYNLVTQIDPYRLSRGIFTVPVFNGDLAVTASFSGFQFSQFNIAEKNIRYKDAVLILGIKDKKTLTAYPALYGNGKPLLEALTAPAGASPFRNAVYYMVPEDIVRSGFSIEGSISIQGGKSLCIVPLAADNSFAVQSTWSAPSFAGGWLPKNRTLDNSGFSADWRISGLSTVFPRSWRAQDFSISKDTDVYDEYDGYATKASPSLRSSPETVKIGFITPVNHYSQVKRCITYALLFLAVPFLAIFLCELWSAVRIHPIQYFLIGLADVLFYLLLLSFSEHVSFSLSYLIATAGVCTVVGFYTAAIFKQIRWGVLLTAVQAVSYFLLFGILQSEDYALLIGSIGIFCVVALLMFLTRRVDWYSTRFASVHTHSEVDDCHINQILANDESFSGGVQ
;
A
#
# COMPACT_ATOMS: atom_id res chain seq x y z
N LEU A 1 32.41 15.24 -10.67
CA LEU A 1 32.44 15.00 -12.12
C LEU A 1 33.55 15.85 -12.69
N VAL A 2 34.45 15.23 -13.42
CA VAL A 2 35.61 15.91 -14.02
C VAL A 2 35.63 15.61 -15.52
N GLU A 3 35.71 16.66 -16.32
CA GLU A 3 35.77 16.56 -17.78
C GLU A 3 37.19 16.14 -18.24
N TYR A 4 37.28 15.21 -19.16
CA TYR A 4 38.54 14.82 -19.77
C TYR A 4 38.41 14.61 -21.30
N THR A 5 39.54 14.72 -22.03
CA THR A 5 39.58 14.47 -23.46
C THR A 5 40.39 13.19 -23.71
N ASP A 6 39.76 12.16 -24.29
CA ASP A 6 40.42 10.92 -24.66
C ASP A 6 40.94 11.03 -26.10
N SER A 7 42.29 11.04 -26.26
CA SER A 7 42.96 11.08 -27.55
C SER A 7 43.38 9.70 -28.09
N SER A 8 43.10 8.62 -27.34
CA SER A 8 43.62 7.27 -27.66
C SER A 8 42.70 6.45 -28.58
N ARG A 9 41.48 6.84 -28.82
CA ARG A 9 40.58 6.19 -29.78
C ARG A 9 40.80 6.76 -31.18
N LYS A 10 41.43 5.98 -32.07
CA LYS A 10 41.40 6.20 -33.53
C LYS A 10 39.96 6.04 -34.04
N VAL A 11 39.16 7.07 -33.93
CA VAL A 11 37.87 7.14 -34.59
C VAL A 11 37.97 8.19 -35.69
N VAL A 12 37.53 7.83 -36.88
CA VAL A 12 37.57 8.59 -38.13
C VAL A 12 36.66 9.84 -38.12
N GLN A 13 36.28 10.38 -36.98
CA GLN A 13 35.60 11.67 -36.85
C GLN A 13 36.47 12.64 -36.04
N LYS A 14 36.95 13.69 -36.70
CA LYS A 14 37.64 14.86 -36.11
C LYS A 14 36.75 15.68 -35.20
N GLY A 15 36.30 15.14 -34.07
CA GLY A 15 35.59 15.86 -33.02
C GLY A 15 36.28 15.54 -31.67
N LYS A 16 36.61 16.56 -30.89
CA LYS A 16 36.98 16.38 -29.48
C LYS A 16 35.77 15.83 -28.76
N LYS A 17 35.78 14.54 -28.40
CA LYS A 17 34.73 13.95 -27.59
C LYS A 17 35.11 14.21 -26.12
N THR A 18 34.31 15.00 -25.46
CA THR A 18 34.38 15.24 -24.01
C THR A 18 33.63 14.13 -23.31
N ASP A 19 34.21 13.54 -22.29
CA ASP A 19 33.57 12.55 -21.44
C ASP A 19 33.75 12.95 -19.97
N TYR A 20 33.05 12.29 -19.07
CA TYR A 20 33.03 12.65 -17.65
C TYR A 20 33.41 11.44 -16.79
N ILE A 21 34.17 11.70 -15.72
CA ILE A 21 34.43 10.73 -14.66
C ILE A 21 33.55 11.12 -13.47
N LEU A 22 32.81 10.17 -12.98
CA LEU A 22 32.02 10.31 -11.75
C LEU A 22 32.78 9.62 -10.61
N THR A 23 32.76 10.24 -9.43
CA THR A 23 33.35 9.70 -8.21
C THR A 23 32.39 9.89 -7.07
N VAL A 24 32.20 8.85 -6.26
CA VAL A 24 31.45 8.90 -5.02
C VAL A 24 32.35 9.30 -3.85
N PRO A 25 31.80 9.84 -2.76
CA PRO A 25 32.60 10.17 -1.57
C PRO A 25 33.16 8.91 -0.89
N GLU A 26 34.21 9.08 -0.10
CA GLU A 26 34.72 8.03 0.78
C GLU A 26 33.86 7.86 2.00
N THR A 27 33.46 8.98 2.63
CA THR A 27 32.54 8.99 3.77
C THR A 27 31.32 9.80 3.43
N TYR A 28 30.16 9.33 3.87
CA TYR A 28 28.89 10.04 3.78
C TYR A 28 28.14 9.89 5.09
N ASN A 29 28.09 11.00 5.84
CA ASN A 29 27.37 11.08 7.08
C ASN A 29 26.14 11.96 6.91
N LEU A 30 25.01 11.50 7.40
CA LEU A 30 23.74 12.21 7.38
C LEU A 30 23.11 12.12 8.76
N VAL A 31 22.84 13.28 9.35
CA VAL A 31 22.10 13.40 10.61
C VAL A 31 20.86 14.23 10.33
N THR A 32 19.70 13.74 10.72
CA THR A 32 18.46 14.44 10.47
C THR A 32 17.46 14.27 11.60
N GLN A 33 16.76 15.36 11.87
CA GLN A 33 15.55 15.37 12.66
C GLN A 33 14.36 15.58 11.72
N ILE A 34 13.37 14.72 11.83
CA ILE A 34 12.18 14.72 10.98
C ILE A 34 10.95 14.98 11.84
N ASP A 35 10.17 15.98 11.45
CA ASP A 35 8.94 16.37 12.12
C ASP A 35 7.74 16.03 11.24
N PRO A 36 7.14 14.84 11.43
CA PRO A 36 5.97 14.39 10.67
C PRO A 36 4.71 15.00 11.23
N TYR A 37 3.77 15.31 10.33
CA TYR A 37 2.42 15.73 10.67
C TYR A 37 1.41 15.10 9.69
N ARG A 38 0.12 15.22 10.01
CA ARG A 38 -0.95 14.60 9.21
C ARG A 38 -1.71 15.70 8.47
N LEU A 39 -1.84 15.52 7.16
CA LEU A 39 -2.77 16.28 6.33
C LEU A 39 -4.01 15.44 6.04
N SER A 40 -5.19 16.01 6.32
CA SER A 40 -6.47 15.35 6.09
C SER A 40 -7.31 16.11 5.08
N ARG A 41 -7.93 15.37 4.15
CA ARG A 41 -8.93 15.90 3.22
C ARG A 41 -10.05 14.88 3.08
N GLY A 42 -11.21 15.18 3.69
CA GLY A 42 -12.30 14.21 3.84
C GLY A 42 -11.82 13.00 4.64
N ILE A 43 -12.06 11.80 4.13
CA ILE A 43 -11.64 10.52 4.76
C ILE A 43 -10.15 10.20 4.53
N PHE A 44 -9.46 10.96 3.67
CA PHE A 44 -8.06 10.70 3.34
C PHE A 44 -7.14 11.45 4.31
N THR A 45 -6.29 10.70 4.99
CA THR A 45 -5.22 11.24 5.83
C THR A 45 -3.89 10.72 5.32
N VAL A 46 -2.97 11.64 5.02
CA VAL A 46 -1.64 11.32 4.51
C VAL A 46 -0.61 11.89 5.48
N PRO A 47 0.36 11.09 5.95
CA PRO A 47 1.50 11.61 6.68
C PRO A 47 2.38 12.41 5.72
N VAL A 48 2.80 13.57 6.16
CA VAL A 48 3.79 14.42 5.51
C VAL A 48 4.81 14.82 6.57
N PHE A 49 6.01 15.20 6.15
CA PHE A 49 7.06 15.59 7.08
C PHE A 49 7.88 16.76 6.54
N ASN A 50 8.42 17.52 7.46
CA ASN A 50 9.53 18.43 7.24
C ASN A 50 10.78 17.84 7.87
N GLY A 51 11.93 18.09 7.30
CA GLY A 51 13.19 17.62 7.85
C GLY A 51 14.36 18.47 7.40
N ASP A 52 15.30 18.69 8.33
CA ASP A 52 16.58 19.32 8.05
C ASP A 52 17.67 18.25 8.10
N LEU A 53 18.33 18.04 6.97
CA LEU A 53 19.37 17.05 6.80
C LEU A 53 20.73 17.74 6.90
N ALA A 54 21.46 17.50 7.98
CA ALA A 54 22.86 17.86 8.09
C ALA A 54 23.69 16.79 7.37
N VAL A 55 24.39 17.20 6.32
CA VAL A 55 25.16 16.32 5.45
C VAL A 55 26.64 16.64 5.56
N THR A 56 27.46 15.61 5.75
CA THR A 56 28.91 15.70 5.70
C THR A 56 29.43 14.60 4.77
N ALA A 57 30.26 14.95 3.80
CA ALA A 57 30.86 13.97 2.89
C ALA A 57 32.34 14.32 2.65
N SER A 58 33.20 13.31 2.57
CA SER A 58 34.62 13.50 2.23
C SER A 58 34.98 12.86 0.91
N PHE A 59 35.76 13.53 0.12
CA PHE A 59 36.34 13.06 -1.12
C PHE A 59 37.85 13.07 -1.01
N SER A 60 38.48 11.93 -1.30
CA SER A 60 39.95 11.88 -1.50
C SER A 60 40.33 12.53 -2.80
N GLY A 61 41.60 12.89 -2.92
CA GLY A 61 42.16 13.36 -4.19
C GLY A 61 41.97 12.34 -5.31
N PHE A 62 41.65 12.81 -6.49
CA PHE A 62 41.32 11.93 -7.63
C PHE A 62 42.52 11.13 -8.11
N GLN A 63 42.39 9.80 -8.18
CA GLN A 63 43.37 8.90 -8.76
C GLN A 63 42.95 8.51 -10.17
N PHE A 64 43.55 9.13 -11.19
CA PHE A 64 43.19 8.90 -12.60
C PHE A 64 43.97 7.76 -13.26
N SER A 65 45.00 7.20 -12.58
CA SER A 65 45.83 6.11 -13.11
C SER A 65 45.04 4.91 -13.62
N GLN A 66 43.94 4.61 -12.95
CA GLN A 66 43.02 3.51 -13.34
C GLN A 66 42.34 3.71 -14.70
N PHE A 67 42.25 4.95 -15.18
CA PHE A 67 41.54 5.28 -16.43
C PHE A 67 42.48 5.43 -17.63
N ASN A 68 43.82 5.32 -17.45
CA ASN A 68 44.84 5.55 -18.47
C ASN A 68 44.71 6.93 -19.16
N ILE A 69 44.35 7.96 -18.41
CA ILE A 69 44.17 9.33 -18.89
C ILE A 69 45.38 10.16 -18.45
N ALA A 70 46.04 10.83 -19.39
CA ALA A 70 47.10 11.76 -19.04
C ALA A 70 46.52 12.98 -18.31
N GLU A 71 47.15 13.41 -17.22
CA GLU A 71 46.67 14.51 -16.36
C GLU A 71 46.47 15.81 -17.16
N LYS A 72 47.25 16.09 -18.18
CA LYS A 72 47.10 17.27 -19.06
C LYS A 72 45.80 17.30 -19.85
N ASN A 73 45.08 16.17 -19.95
CA ASN A 73 43.78 16.07 -20.62
C ASN A 73 42.59 16.24 -19.67
N ILE A 74 42.86 16.47 -18.38
CA ILE A 74 41.82 16.60 -17.34
C ILE A 74 41.56 18.07 -17.09
N ARG A 75 40.29 18.45 -17.01
CA ARG A 75 39.83 19.81 -16.74
C ARG A 75 39.20 19.90 -15.33
N TYR A 76 40.03 20.21 -14.35
CA TYR A 76 39.60 20.31 -12.96
C TYR A 76 38.70 21.52 -12.69
N LYS A 77 38.91 22.63 -13.42
CA LYS A 77 38.13 23.85 -13.28
C LYS A 77 36.65 23.70 -13.62
N ASP A 78 36.30 22.65 -14.37
CA ASP A 78 34.92 22.33 -14.77
C ASP A 78 34.34 21.22 -13.86
N ALA A 79 34.96 20.97 -12.71
CA ALA A 79 34.46 20.01 -11.73
C ALA A 79 33.16 20.44 -11.08
N VAL A 80 32.20 19.51 -10.98
CA VAL A 80 30.87 19.78 -10.44
C VAL A 80 30.51 18.72 -9.40
N LEU A 81 30.03 19.18 -8.25
CA LEU A 81 29.37 18.33 -7.29
C LEU A 81 27.92 18.13 -7.70
N ILE A 82 27.45 16.89 -7.67
CA ILE A 82 26.08 16.51 -8.02
C ILE A 82 25.35 16.09 -6.76
N LEU A 83 24.31 16.81 -6.37
CA LEU A 83 23.36 16.43 -5.35
C LEU A 83 22.15 15.81 -6.03
N GLY A 84 22.04 14.47 -6.04
CA GLY A 84 20.93 13.73 -6.62
C GLY A 84 19.70 13.78 -5.71
N ILE A 85 18.55 14.19 -6.25
CA ILE A 85 17.29 14.29 -5.54
C ILE A 85 16.20 13.67 -6.40
N LYS A 86 15.32 12.86 -5.80
CA LYS A 86 14.23 12.21 -6.55
C LYS A 86 13.28 13.23 -7.17
N ASP A 87 12.85 14.22 -6.38
CA ASP A 87 12.00 15.33 -6.84
C ASP A 87 12.48 16.66 -6.23
N LYS A 88 12.82 17.63 -7.08
CA LYS A 88 13.23 18.97 -6.63
C LYS A 88 12.14 19.72 -5.88
N LYS A 89 10.88 19.37 -6.07
CA LYS A 89 9.74 19.95 -5.33
C LYS A 89 9.78 19.64 -3.84
N THR A 90 10.55 18.62 -3.44
CA THR A 90 10.73 18.29 -2.02
C THR A 90 11.66 19.26 -1.29
N LEU A 91 12.47 20.03 -2.00
CA LEU A 91 13.33 21.07 -1.40
C LEU A 91 12.49 22.29 -1.00
N THR A 92 12.57 22.66 0.26
CA THR A 92 11.92 23.87 0.79
C THR A 92 12.78 25.12 0.65
N ALA A 93 14.11 24.90 0.55
CA ALA A 93 15.09 25.96 0.33
C ALA A 93 16.24 25.40 -0.54
N TYR A 94 17.02 26.31 -1.14
CA TYR A 94 18.25 25.91 -1.81
C TYR A 94 19.24 25.34 -0.79
N PRO A 95 19.80 24.13 -1.02
CA PRO A 95 20.75 23.55 -0.09
C PRO A 95 22.03 24.40 0.02
N ALA A 96 22.40 24.76 1.22
CA ALA A 96 23.63 25.49 1.49
C ALA A 96 24.77 24.50 1.72
N LEU A 97 25.68 24.35 0.75
CA LEU A 97 26.82 23.44 0.81
C LEU A 97 28.12 24.22 0.87
N TYR A 98 29.05 23.74 1.68
CA TYR A 98 30.38 24.31 1.88
C TYR A 98 31.43 23.26 1.56
N GLY A 99 32.44 23.62 0.76
CA GLY A 99 33.61 22.80 0.47
C GLY A 99 34.82 23.33 1.22
N ASN A 100 35.39 22.54 2.16
CA ASN A 100 36.45 22.98 3.06
C ASN A 100 36.18 24.34 3.74
N GLY A 101 34.95 24.55 4.21
CA GLY A 101 34.50 25.76 4.87
C GLY A 101 34.17 26.95 3.95
N LYS A 102 34.34 26.84 2.63
CA LYS A 102 33.96 27.88 1.67
C LYS A 102 32.62 27.53 1.00
N PRO A 103 31.71 28.52 0.83
CA PRO A 103 30.43 28.26 0.19
C PRO A 103 30.62 27.82 -1.27
N LEU A 104 29.94 26.74 -1.67
CA LEU A 104 29.92 26.27 -3.05
C LEU A 104 28.84 27.03 -3.82
N LEU A 105 29.19 27.50 -5.02
CA LEU A 105 28.26 28.21 -5.90
C LEU A 105 27.44 27.23 -6.73
N GLU A 106 26.15 27.46 -6.83
CA GLU A 106 25.27 26.69 -7.69
C GLU A 106 25.67 26.85 -9.18
N ALA A 107 25.75 25.74 -9.90
CA ALA A 107 25.94 25.75 -11.33
C ALA A 107 24.59 25.85 -12.04
N LEU A 108 24.40 26.91 -12.81
CA LEU A 108 23.15 27.21 -13.52
C LEU A 108 22.75 26.16 -14.56
N THR A 109 23.72 25.40 -15.08
CA THR A 109 23.49 24.41 -16.11
C THR A 109 24.16 23.08 -15.78
N ALA A 110 23.42 21.99 -15.94
CA ALA A 110 24.00 20.66 -15.87
C ALA A 110 24.97 20.44 -17.04
N PRO A 111 26.15 19.83 -16.81
CA PRO A 111 26.99 19.38 -17.92
C PRO A 111 26.22 18.43 -18.82
N ALA A 112 26.18 18.70 -20.13
CA ALA A 112 25.37 17.94 -21.07
C ALA A 112 25.75 16.46 -21.07
N GLY A 113 24.81 15.56 -20.77
CA GLY A 113 24.99 14.11 -20.79
C GLY A 113 25.71 13.50 -19.59
N ALA A 114 26.05 14.27 -18.58
CA ALA A 114 26.90 13.85 -17.47
C ALA A 114 26.15 13.44 -16.19
N SER A 115 24.87 13.76 -16.06
CA SER A 115 24.12 13.45 -14.84
C SER A 115 23.64 12.01 -14.83
N PRO A 116 24.03 11.21 -13.83
CA PRO A 116 23.45 9.88 -13.62
C PRO A 116 22.01 9.96 -13.06
N PHE A 117 21.61 11.13 -12.53
CA PHE A 117 20.31 11.33 -11.92
C PHE A 117 19.37 12.14 -12.83
N ARG A 118 18.08 11.81 -12.84
CA ARG A 118 17.07 12.56 -13.58
C ARG A 118 16.88 13.97 -13.01
N ASN A 119 16.92 14.11 -11.68
CA ASN A 119 16.83 15.36 -10.95
C ASN A 119 18.07 15.52 -10.08
N ALA A 120 18.73 16.65 -10.17
CA ALA A 120 19.91 16.96 -9.35
C ALA A 120 20.07 18.47 -9.22
N VAL A 121 20.78 18.89 -8.17
CA VAL A 121 21.33 20.23 -8.01
C VAL A 121 22.83 20.14 -8.19
N TYR A 122 23.42 21.12 -8.88
CA TYR A 122 24.82 21.11 -9.28
C TYR A 122 25.53 22.26 -8.60
N TYR A 123 26.74 22.01 -8.07
CA TYR A 123 27.58 23.02 -7.45
C TYR A 123 28.95 23.03 -8.11
N MET A 124 29.48 24.20 -8.42
CA MET A 124 30.84 24.34 -8.93
C MET A 124 31.85 24.08 -7.81
N VAL A 125 32.81 23.23 -8.05
CA VAL A 125 33.87 22.90 -7.09
C VAL A 125 35.16 23.57 -7.55
N PRO A 126 35.80 24.46 -6.74
CA PRO A 126 37.02 25.11 -7.08
C PRO A 126 38.17 24.12 -7.34
N GLU A 127 39.03 24.42 -8.35
CA GLU A 127 40.10 23.52 -8.80
C GLU A 127 41.09 23.16 -7.70
N ASP A 128 41.42 24.12 -6.83
CA ASP A 128 42.38 23.95 -5.73
C ASP A 128 41.96 22.85 -4.76
N ILE A 129 40.67 22.75 -4.45
CA ILE A 129 40.16 21.75 -3.53
C ILE A 129 39.90 20.39 -4.21
N VAL A 130 39.58 20.37 -5.50
CA VAL A 130 39.37 19.11 -6.25
C VAL A 130 40.67 18.25 -6.30
N ARG A 131 41.82 18.87 -6.48
CA ARG A 131 43.09 18.15 -6.60
C ARG A 131 43.55 17.51 -5.29
N SER A 132 43.40 18.22 -4.19
CA SER A 132 43.87 17.78 -2.86
C SER A 132 42.92 16.84 -2.12
N GLY A 133 41.70 16.71 -2.58
CA GLY A 133 40.61 16.15 -1.81
C GLY A 133 39.94 17.22 -0.95
N PHE A 134 38.65 17.00 -0.61
CA PHE A 134 37.86 17.99 0.12
C PHE A 134 36.75 17.36 0.94
N SER A 135 36.33 18.06 1.96
CA SER A 135 35.13 17.76 2.71
C SER A 135 33.99 18.69 2.29
N ILE A 136 32.80 18.16 2.30
CA ILE A 136 31.56 18.90 2.10
C ILE A 136 30.78 18.86 3.38
N GLU A 137 30.26 19.99 3.78
CA GLU A 137 29.34 20.14 4.90
C GLU A 137 28.19 21.00 4.44
N GLY A 138 26.99 20.71 4.93
CA GLY A 138 25.85 21.53 4.62
C GLY A 138 24.53 21.05 5.18
N SER A 139 23.51 21.81 4.91
CA SER A 139 22.16 21.56 5.37
C SER A 139 21.19 21.56 4.16
N ILE A 140 20.31 20.60 4.15
CA ILE A 140 19.29 20.39 3.12
C ILE A 140 17.94 20.33 3.80
N SER A 141 17.11 21.36 3.60
CA SER A 141 15.75 21.37 4.13
C SER A 141 14.79 20.74 3.13
N ILE A 142 14.08 19.69 3.57
CA ILE A 142 13.16 18.93 2.72
C ILE A 142 11.77 18.87 3.31
N GLN A 143 10.80 18.73 2.41
CA GLN A 143 9.43 18.37 2.72
C GLN A 143 9.05 17.14 1.91
N GLY A 144 8.45 16.15 2.57
CA GLY A 144 8.08 14.91 1.91
C GLY A 144 6.79 14.33 2.44
N GLY A 145 6.33 13.24 1.81
CA GLY A 145 5.17 12.49 2.26
C GLY A 145 5.48 11.01 2.40
N LYS A 146 4.74 10.30 3.21
CA LYS A 146 4.77 8.84 3.40
C LYS A 146 6.13 8.24 3.78
N SER A 147 7.23 8.55 3.09
CA SER A 147 8.53 7.94 3.38
C SER A 147 9.72 8.80 2.98
N LEU A 148 10.82 8.67 3.73
CA LEU A 148 12.15 9.17 3.38
C LEU A 148 12.98 8.02 2.84
N CYS A 149 13.66 8.25 1.69
CA CYS A 149 14.58 7.29 1.08
C CYS A 149 15.97 7.91 0.99
N ILE A 150 17.00 7.21 1.47
CA ILE A 150 18.40 7.62 1.43
C ILE A 150 19.19 6.56 0.66
N VAL A 151 19.98 6.99 -0.31
CA VAL A 151 20.86 6.11 -1.11
C VAL A 151 22.26 6.13 -0.52
N PRO A 152 22.81 5.02 -0.03
CA PRO A 152 24.18 4.94 0.44
C PRO A 152 25.11 4.90 -0.77
N LEU A 153 25.89 5.97 -0.98
CA LEU A 153 26.76 6.15 -2.14
C LEU A 153 28.24 5.93 -1.82
N ALA A 154 28.63 6.21 -0.56
CA ALA A 154 30.04 6.29 -0.15
C ALA A 154 30.65 4.92 0.12
N ALA A 155 31.99 4.90 0.27
CA ALA A 155 32.69 3.72 0.77
C ALA A 155 32.38 3.41 2.24
N ASP A 156 32.04 4.45 3.04
CA ASP A 156 31.52 4.33 4.39
C ASP A 156 30.34 5.29 4.57
N ASN A 157 29.17 4.74 4.92
CA ASN A 157 27.95 5.52 5.08
C ASN A 157 27.45 5.40 6.51
N SER A 158 27.16 6.52 7.14
CA SER A 158 26.61 6.63 8.49
C SER A 158 25.39 7.54 8.48
N PHE A 159 24.23 6.99 8.86
CA PHE A 159 22.99 7.75 8.90
C PHE A 159 22.39 7.68 10.30
N ALA A 160 22.00 8.83 10.85
CA ALA A 160 21.28 8.95 12.10
C ALA A 160 19.99 9.74 11.86
N VAL A 161 18.86 9.12 12.18
CA VAL A 161 17.54 9.70 11.95
C VAL A 161 16.73 9.68 13.24
N GLN A 162 16.23 10.84 13.63
CA GLN A 162 15.34 11.00 14.78
C GLN A 162 14.01 11.60 14.32
N SER A 163 12.92 11.18 14.94
CA SER A 163 11.58 11.67 14.62
C SER A 163 10.63 11.51 15.79
N THR A 164 9.65 12.38 15.86
CA THR A 164 8.54 12.32 16.83
C THR A 164 7.45 11.31 16.43
N TRP A 165 7.62 10.57 15.32
CA TRP A 165 6.64 9.60 14.85
C TRP A 165 6.75 8.27 15.60
N SER A 166 5.67 7.82 16.24
CA SER A 166 5.67 6.61 17.09
C SER A 166 5.61 5.28 16.33
N ALA A 167 5.22 5.27 15.04
CA ALA A 167 5.05 4.06 14.24
C ALA A 167 5.86 4.11 12.93
N PRO A 168 7.21 4.08 12.99
CA PRO A 168 8.04 4.02 11.79
C PRO A 168 8.02 2.62 11.17
N SER A 169 8.16 2.57 9.84
CA SER A 169 8.46 1.35 9.10
C SER A 169 9.85 1.45 8.51
N PHE A 170 10.71 0.52 8.82
CA PHE A 170 12.05 0.43 8.24
C PHE A 170 12.05 -0.62 7.14
N ALA A 171 12.37 -0.20 5.93
CA ALA A 171 12.37 -1.03 4.73
C ALA A 171 13.55 -0.69 3.80
N GLY A 172 13.62 -1.33 2.64
CA GLY A 172 14.72 -1.18 1.69
C GLY A 172 15.80 -2.23 1.88
N GLY A 173 16.98 -2.01 1.31
CA GLY A 173 18.09 -2.98 1.33
C GLY A 173 18.77 -3.09 2.70
N TRP A 174 18.64 -2.08 3.57
CA TRP A 174 19.31 -2.07 4.88
C TRP A 174 18.37 -1.66 6.01
N LEU A 175 18.31 -2.51 7.03
CA LEU A 175 17.63 -2.21 8.29
C LEU A 175 18.58 -1.45 9.24
N PRO A 176 18.05 -0.66 10.20
CA PRO A 176 18.88 0.06 11.16
C PRO A 176 19.67 -0.91 12.06
N LYS A 177 20.93 -0.56 12.32
CA LYS A 177 21.80 -1.33 13.24
C LYS A 177 21.32 -1.22 14.68
N ASN A 178 20.98 0.00 15.11
CA ASN A 178 20.40 0.27 16.41
C ASN A 178 19.10 1.06 16.18
N ARG A 179 18.09 0.78 17.00
CA ARG A 179 16.83 1.53 17.00
C ARG A 179 16.25 1.60 18.39
N THR A 180 15.74 2.74 18.76
CA THR A 180 14.92 2.96 19.95
C THR A 180 13.54 3.43 19.48
N LEU A 181 12.48 2.83 20.02
CA LEU A 181 11.10 3.13 19.68
C LEU A 181 10.37 3.37 21.00
N ASP A 182 9.73 4.51 21.12
CA ASP A 182 8.85 4.82 22.25
C ASP A 182 7.60 5.58 21.79
N ASN A 183 6.72 5.91 22.73
CA ASN A 183 5.49 6.63 22.42
C ASN A 183 5.74 8.08 21.95
N SER A 184 6.92 8.64 22.21
CA SER A 184 7.32 10.01 21.83
C SER A 184 7.99 10.08 20.47
N GLY A 185 8.39 8.90 19.90
CA GLY A 185 9.03 8.86 18.59
C GLY A 185 10.03 7.72 18.42
N PHE A 186 10.98 7.91 17.51
CA PHE A 186 12.04 6.95 17.27
C PHE A 186 13.39 7.62 17.03
N SER A 187 14.46 6.86 17.32
CA SER A 187 15.82 7.12 16.86
C SER A 187 16.38 5.86 16.21
N ALA A 188 17.04 6.00 15.08
CA ALA A 188 17.56 4.87 14.32
C ALA A 188 18.88 5.23 13.63
N ASP A 189 19.86 4.29 13.69
CA ASP A 189 21.19 4.46 13.13
C ASP A 189 21.53 3.36 12.15
N TRP A 190 22.15 3.76 11.03
CA TRP A 190 22.68 2.87 9.99
C TRP A 190 24.16 3.08 9.83
N ARG A 191 24.90 1.99 9.62
CA ARG A 191 26.28 1.96 9.13
C ARG A 191 26.38 0.98 8.00
N ILE A 192 26.69 1.47 6.80
CA ILE A 192 26.66 0.70 5.56
C ILE A 192 28.01 0.84 4.87
N SER A 193 28.70 -0.30 4.68
CA SER A 193 29.95 -0.34 3.95
C SER A 193 29.68 -0.26 2.43
N GLY A 194 30.52 0.46 1.70
CA GLY A 194 30.49 0.54 0.25
C GLY A 194 30.74 -0.79 -0.46
N LEU A 195 31.26 -1.81 0.24
CA LEU A 195 31.34 -3.17 -0.28
C LEU A 195 29.97 -3.81 -0.50
N SER A 196 28.96 -3.33 0.20
CA SER A 196 27.58 -3.79 0.08
C SER A 196 26.77 -2.97 -0.93
N THR A 197 27.32 -1.91 -1.51
CA THR A 197 26.64 -1.05 -2.47
C THR A 197 27.03 -1.40 -3.90
N VAL A 198 26.16 -1.07 -4.86
CA VAL A 198 26.40 -1.30 -6.29
C VAL A 198 27.28 -0.24 -6.95
N PHE A 199 27.70 0.79 -6.21
CA PHE A 199 28.45 1.91 -6.77
C PHE A 199 29.95 1.62 -6.82
N PRO A 200 30.59 1.68 -8.01
CA PRO A 200 32.04 1.74 -8.09
C PRO A 200 32.54 3.05 -7.44
N ARG A 201 33.78 3.07 -6.93
CA ARG A 201 34.36 4.29 -6.36
C ARG A 201 34.46 5.42 -7.39
N SER A 202 34.81 5.07 -8.62
CA SER A 202 34.86 6.00 -9.75
C SER A 202 34.61 5.26 -11.06
N TRP A 203 33.92 5.89 -12.00
CA TRP A 203 33.62 5.31 -13.32
C TRP A 203 33.50 6.40 -14.39
N ARG A 204 33.57 6.01 -15.66
CA ARG A 204 33.22 6.90 -16.77
C ARG A 204 31.72 6.96 -16.93
N ALA A 205 31.16 8.13 -17.23
CA ALA A 205 29.74 8.34 -17.38
C ALA A 205 29.05 7.39 -18.39
N GLN A 206 29.83 6.94 -19.40
CA GLN A 206 29.36 6.01 -20.44
C GLN A 206 29.38 4.52 -20.01
N ASP A 207 30.23 4.15 -19.03
CA ASP A 207 30.44 2.75 -18.64
C ASP A 207 29.43 2.25 -17.59
N PHE A 208 28.84 3.16 -16.83
CA PHE A 208 27.91 2.83 -15.78
C PHE A 208 26.71 3.78 -15.80
N SER A 209 25.53 3.26 -15.95
CA SER A 209 24.28 4.04 -15.85
C SER A 209 23.48 3.58 -14.64
N ILE A 210 23.18 4.52 -13.75
CA ILE A 210 22.20 4.30 -12.70
C ILE A 210 20.83 4.25 -13.39
N SER A 211 19.99 3.27 -13.03
CA SER A 211 18.62 3.23 -13.54
C SER A 211 17.92 4.56 -13.22
N LYS A 212 17.41 5.23 -14.27
CA LYS A 212 16.65 6.47 -14.10
C LYS A 212 15.31 6.23 -13.41
N ASP A 213 14.88 5.01 -13.40
CA ASP A 213 13.66 4.54 -12.74
C ASP A 213 13.99 3.98 -11.34
N THR A 214 14.48 4.86 -10.45
CA THR A 214 14.35 4.63 -9.02
C THR A 214 12.90 4.93 -8.60
N ASP A 215 11.95 4.43 -9.34
CA ASP A 215 10.63 4.20 -8.83
C ASP A 215 10.76 3.02 -7.87
N VAL A 216 11.16 3.35 -6.64
CA VAL A 216 10.97 2.50 -5.48
C VAL A 216 9.47 2.22 -5.49
N TYR A 217 9.13 0.99 -5.87
CA TYR A 217 7.76 0.51 -5.90
C TYR A 217 7.04 1.00 -4.65
N ASP A 218 6.04 1.85 -4.81
CA ASP A 218 5.00 1.98 -3.82
C ASP A 218 4.28 0.62 -3.83
N GLU A 219 4.66 -0.26 -2.94
CA GLU A 219 4.16 -1.63 -2.76
C GLU A 219 2.65 -1.66 -2.46
N TYR A 220 2.00 -0.51 -2.53
CA TYR A 220 0.56 -0.33 -2.34
C TYR A 220 -0.27 -0.33 -3.62
N ASP A 221 0.33 -0.18 -4.80
CA ASP A 221 -0.38 -0.30 -6.08
C ASP A 221 0.13 -1.54 -6.83
N GLY A 222 -0.64 -2.62 -6.73
CA GLY A 222 -0.36 -3.95 -7.28
C GLY A 222 -0.30 -4.05 -8.81
N TYR A 223 0.29 -3.09 -9.51
CA TYR A 223 0.58 -3.13 -10.94
C TYR A 223 2.09 -3.13 -11.15
N ALA A 224 2.68 -4.32 -11.14
CA ALA A 224 4.04 -4.55 -11.58
C ALA A 224 4.15 -4.31 -13.09
N THR A 225 4.64 -3.15 -13.49
CA THR A 225 5.10 -2.92 -14.87
C THR A 225 6.40 -3.70 -15.08
N LYS A 226 6.37 -4.67 -15.99
CA LYS A 226 7.53 -5.49 -16.39
C LYS A 226 8.66 -4.59 -16.90
N ALA A 227 9.72 -4.42 -16.10
CA ALA A 227 10.95 -3.79 -16.52
C ALA A 227 11.72 -4.71 -17.49
N SER A 228 12.13 -4.17 -18.61
CA SER A 228 12.99 -4.86 -19.58
C SER A 228 14.35 -5.21 -18.95
N PRO A 229 14.97 -6.36 -19.27
CA PRO A 229 16.24 -6.78 -18.73
C PRO A 229 17.40 -6.05 -19.41
N SER A 230 17.64 -4.82 -19.04
CA SER A 230 18.93 -4.16 -19.28
C SER A 230 19.72 -4.19 -17.96
N LEU A 231 21.06 -4.35 -18.01
CA LEU A 231 21.99 -4.30 -16.87
C LEU A 231 21.90 -2.93 -16.13
N ARG A 232 20.76 -2.62 -15.56
CA ARG A 232 20.47 -1.42 -14.79
C ARG A 232 20.35 -1.85 -13.34
N SER A 233 21.41 -1.69 -12.57
CA SER A 233 21.34 -1.84 -11.13
C SER A 233 20.58 -0.65 -10.57
N SER A 234 19.35 -0.86 -10.08
CA SER A 234 18.71 0.12 -9.22
C SER A 234 19.41 0.08 -7.87
N PRO A 235 19.90 1.21 -7.36
CA PRO A 235 20.56 1.23 -6.06
C PRO A 235 19.55 0.86 -4.97
N GLU A 236 19.93 -0.06 -4.09
CA GLU A 236 19.20 -0.30 -2.87
C GLU A 236 19.18 0.98 -2.02
N THR A 237 18.13 1.19 -1.27
CA THR A 237 17.95 2.40 -0.45
C THR A 237 17.64 2.04 1.00
N VAL A 238 18.01 2.92 1.91
CA VAL A 238 17.42 2.97 3.26
C VAL A 238 16.08 3.65 3.13
N LYS A 239 15.00 2.98 3.51
CA LYS A 239 13.63 3.52 3.44
C LYS A 239 13.03 3.59 4.83
N ILE A 240 12.56 4.77 5.22
CA ILE A 240 11.88 5.06 6.47
C ILE A 240 10.46 5.49 6.11
N GLY A 241 9.48 4.65 6.44
CA GLY A 241 8.07 4.91 6.19
C GLY A 241 7.38 5.46 7.42
N PHE A 242 6.52 6.46 7.24
CA PHE A 242 5.65 7.01 8.29
C PHE A 242 4.27 6.37 8.16
N ILE A 243 4.07 5.24 8.85
CA ILE A 243 2.80 4.52 8.79
C ILE A 243 1.79 5.21 9.70
N THR A 244 0.57 5.39 9.20
CA THR A 244 -0.59 5.72 10.03
C THR A 244 -1.28 4.43 10.41
N PRO A 245 -1.22 3.99 11.68
CA PRO A 245 -1.71 2.66 12.08
C PRO A 245 -3.17 2.42 11.71
N VAL A 246 -4.02 3.43 11.83
CA VAL A 246 -5.46 3.30 11.53
C VAL A 246 -5.87 4.43 10.59
N ASN A 247 -6.03 4.12 9.31
CA ASN A 247 -6.58 5.06 8.34
C ASN A 247 -8.04 4.69 8.07
N HIS A 248 -8.98 5.64 8.23
CA HIS A 248 -10.41 5.45 7.95
C HIS A 248 -10.68 4.80 6.59
N TYR A 249 -9.92 5.20 5.57
CA TYR A 249 -10.03 4.62 4.23
C TYR A 249 -9.64 3.13 4.20
N SER A 250 -8.57 2.73 4.89
CA SER A 250 -8.15 1.32 4.95
C SER A 250 -9.17 0.46 5.70
N GLN A 251 -9.81 0.99 6.73
CA GLN A 251 -10.89 0.31 7.45
C GLN A 251 -12.12 0.09 6.56
N VAL A 252 -12.53 1.12 5.81
CA VAL A 252 -13.65 0.99 4.85
C VAL A 252 -13.31 -0.01 3.75
N LYS A 253 -12.09 0.04 3.19
CA LYS A 253 -11.63 -0.93 2.17
C LYS A 253 -11.66 -2.37 2.72
N ARG A 254 -11.18 -2.61 3.93
CA ARG A 254 -11.24 -3.93 4.59
C ARG A 254 -12.69 -4.36 4.81
N CYS A 255 -13.58 -3.44 5.24
CA CYS A 255 -15.00 -3.70 5.43
C CYS A 255 -15.64 -4.24 4.13
N ILE A 256 -15.37 -3.61 2.99
CA ILE A 256 -15.87 -4.07 1.68
C ILE A 256 -15.27 -5.42 1.28
N THR A 257 -13.98 -5.66 1.59
CA THR A 257 -13.33 -6.95 1.28
C THR A 257 -13.99 -8.11 2.03
N TYR A 258 -14.40 -7.91 3.27
CA TYR A 258 -15.10 -8.93 4.06
C TYR A 258 -16.63 -8.93 3.87
N ALA A 259 -17.18 -7.99 3.09
CA ALA A 259 -18.62 -7.80 2.91
C ALA A 259 -19.34 -9.08 2.51
N LEU A 260 -18.79 -9.86 1.55
CA LEU A 260 -19.43 -11.07 1.05
C LEU A 260 -19.68 -12.10 2.16
N LEU A 261 -18.71 -12.26 3.07
CA LEU A 261 -18.82 -13.21 4.18
C LEU A 261 -19.94 -12.79 5.14
N PHE A 262 -19.96 -11.52 5.52
CA PHE A 262 -20.93 -11.00 6.49
C PHE A 262 -22.32 -10.82 5.89
N LEU A 263 -22.43 -10.65 4.57
CA LEU A 263 -23.68 -10.66 3.83
C LEU A 263 -24.32 -12.08 3.83
N ALA A 264 -23.52 -13.14 3.78
CA ALA A 264 -24.02 -14.51 3.78
C ALA A 264 -24.69 -14.92 5.12
N VAL A 265 -24.23 -14.37 6.25
CA VAL A 265 -24.73 -14.75 7.59
C VAL A 265 -26.21 -14.45 7.79
N PRO A 266 -26.74 -13.25 7.48
CA PRO A 266 -28.18 -12.96 7.56
C PRO A 266 -29.02 -13.86 6.66
N PHE A 267 -28.59 -14.10 5.41
CA PHE A 267 -29.29 -15.00 4.51
C PHE A 267 -29.42 -16.39 5.09
N LEU A 268 -28.32 -16.88 5.67
CA LEU A 268 -28.28 -18.19 6.30
C LEU A 268 -29.19 -18.25 7.53
N ALA A 269 -29.17 -17.21 8.37
CA ALA A 269 -30.01 -17.12 9.54
C ALA A 269 -31.50 -17.11 9.16
N ILE A 270 -31.90 -16.34 8.14
CA ILE A 270 -33.27 -16.31 7.64
C ILE A 270 -33.69 -17.66 7.09
N PHE A 271 -32.83 -18.33 6.33
CA PHE A 271 -33.08 -19.66 5.80
C PHE A 271 -33.30 -20.68 6.91
N LEU A 272 -32.49 -20.67 7.97
CA LEU A 272 -32.73 -21.55 9.14
C LEU A 272 -34.05 -21.23 9.85
N CYS A 273 -34.37 -19.93 9.98
CA CYS A 273 -35.67 -19.53 10.55
C CYS A 273 -36.86 -20.01 9.69
N GLU A 274 -36.74 -19.98 8.36
CA GLU A 274 -37.75 -20.51 7.44
C GLU A 274 -37.98 -22.01 7.66
N LEU A 275 -36.87 -22.78 7.78
CA LEU A 275 -36.95 -24.22 8.04
C LEU A 275 -37.65 -24.58 9.36
N TRP A 276 -37.49 -23.74 10.40
CA TRP A 276 -38.05 -24.02 11.73
C TRP A 276 -39.43 -23.42 11.96
N SER A 277 -39.77 -22.32 11.26
CA SER A 277 -41.05 -21.62 11.45
C SER A 277 -42.15 -22.14 10.55
N ALA A 278 -41.85 -23.01 9.57
CA ALA A 278 -42.78 -23.46 8.53
C ALA A 278 -43.46 -22.32 7.74
N VAL A 279 -42.93 -21.11 7.81
CA VAL A 279 -43.37 -19.93 7.04
C VAL A 279 -42.56 -19.89 5.75
N ARG A 280 -43.24 -19.90 4.62
CA ARG A 280 -42.53 -19.77 3.31
C ARG A 280 -42.26 -18.29 3.06
N ILE A 281 -40.97 -17.98 2.80
CA ILE A 281 -40.52 -16.62 2.50
C ILE A 281 -40.37 -16.48 0.97
N HIS A 282 -40.96 -15.41 0.44
CA HIS A 282 -40.86 -15.14 -1.00
C HIS A 282 -39.45 -14.64 -1.38
N PRO A 283 -38.88 -15.03 -2.53
CA PRO A 283 -37.52 -14.59 -2.96
C PRO A 283 -37.30 -13.06 -2.94
N ILE A 284 -38.34 -12.27 -3.22
CA ILE A 284 -38.29 -10.80 -3.12
C ILE A 284 -37.96 -10.33 -1.70
N GLN A 285 -38.44 -11.03 -0.65
CA GLN A 285 -38.16 -10.67 0.74
C GLN A 285 -36.68 -10.91 1.09
N TYR A 286 -36.10 -12.02 0.61
CA TYR A 286 -34.66 -12.25 0.70
C TYR A 286 -33.86 -11.14 0.01
N PHE A 287 -34.29 -10.76 -1.21
CA PHE A 287 -33.63 -9.68 -1.96
C PHE A 287 -33.66 -8.35 -1.22
N LEU A 288 -34.79 -7.97 -0.60
CA LEU A 288 -34.93 -6.71 0.16
C LEU A 288 -34.03 -6.69 1.40
N ILE A 289 -33.91 -7.82 2.09
CA ILE A 289 -33.01 -7.92 3.25
C ILE A 289 -31.55 -7.80 2.80
N GLY A 290 -31.17 -8.51 1.74
CA GLY A 290 -29.82 -8.38 1.17
C GLY A 290 -29.51 -6.96 0.68
N LEU A 291 -30.50 -6.28 0.11
CA LEU A 291 -30.36 -4.88 -0.27
C LEU A 291 -30.11 -3.98 0.95
N ALA A 292 -30.82 -4.20 2.06
CA ALA A 292 -30.57 -3.47 3.31
C ALA A 292 -29.16 -3.69 3.84
N ASP A 293 -28.65 -4.93 3.77
CA ASP A 293 -27.28 -5.26 4.17
C ASP A 293 -26.21 -4.62 3.26
N VAL A 294 -26.48 -4.49 1.96
CA VAL A 294 -25.60 -3.75 1.03
C VAL A 294 -25.62 -2.27 1.35
N LEU A 295 -26.78 -1.71 1.67
CA LEU A 295 -26.93 -0.30 2.05
C LEU A 295 -26.16 0.04 3.33
N PHE A 296 -25.90 -0.92 4.23
CA PHE A 296 -25.01 -0.73 5.37
C PHE A 296 -23.64 -0.16 4.96
N TYR A 297 -23.02 -0.75 3.94
CA TYR A 297 -21.68 -0.32 3.47
C TYR A 297 -21.72 1.08 2.86
N LEU A 298 -22.80 1.42 2.17
CA LEU A 298 -22.99 2.75 1.60
C LEU A 298 -23.22 3.79 2.69
N LEU A 299 -24.04 3.49 3.69
CA LEU A 299 -24.25 4.36 4.85
C LEU A 299 -22.97 4.56 5.65
N LEU A 300 -22.22 3.47 5.89
CA LEU A 300 -20.94 3.53 6.59
C LEU A 300 -19.95 4.46 5.86
N LEU A 301 -19.84 4.34 4.53
CA LEU A 301 -18.98 5.20 3.74
C LEU A 301 -19.42 6.66 3.84
N SER A 302 -20.71 6.94 3.65
CA SER A 302 -21.25 8.29 3.69
C SER A 302 -21.07 8.97 5.05
N PHE A 303 -21.38 8.27 6.14
CA PHE A 303 -21.22 8.84 7.48
C PHE A 303 -19.73 8.99 7.87
N SER A 304 -18.85 8.12 7.40
CA SER A 304 -17.42 8.18 7.72
C SER A 304 -16.70 9.41 7.13
N GLU A 305 -17.35 10.14 6.21
CA GLU A 305 -16.85 11.44 5.73
C GLU A 305 -17.06 12.58 6.74
N HIS A 306 -18.07 12.46 7.60
CA HIS A 306 -18.47 13.55 8.49
C HIS A 306 -18.11 13.30 9.95
N VAL A 307 -18.09 12.03 10.38
CA VAL A 307 -17.81 11.65 11.75
C VAL A 307 -16.77 10.51 11.83
N SER A 308 -16.32 10.21 13.07
CA SER A 308 -15.35 9.14 13.28
C SER A 308 -15.88 7.79 12.78
N PHE A 309 -14.99 6.91 12.30
CA PHE A 309 -15.34 5.58 11.79
C PHE A 309 -16.20 4.78 12.78
N SER A 310 -15.82 4.75 14.06
CA SER A 310 -16.57 3.99 15.09
C SER A 310 -18.01 4.48 15.28
N LEU A 311 -18.22 5.80 15.26
CA LEU A 311 -19.55 6.38 15.37
C LEU A 311 -20.38 6.13 14.11
N SER A 312 -19.79 6.28 12.93
CA SER A 312 -20.41 5.96 11.63
C SER A 312 -20.85 4.50 11.57
N TYR A 313 -20.00 3.60 12.06
CA TYR A 313 -20.25 2.18 12.12
C TYR A 313 -21.45 1.87 13.04
N LEU A 314 -21.48 2.46 14.23
CA LEU A 314 -22.58 2.29 15.19
C LEU A 314 -23.92 2.76 14.61
N ILE A 315 -23.95 3.96 13.98
CA ILE A 315 -25.16 4.52 13.37
C ILE A 315 -25.68 3.62 12.24
N ALA A 316 -24.78 3.20 11.34
CA ALA A 316 -25.14 2.34 10.20
C ALA A 316 -25.67 0.97 10.69
N THR A 317 -24.99 0.35 11.68
CA THR A 317 -25.40 -0.91 12.29
C THR A 317 -26.78 -0.79 12.95
N ALA A 318 -26.99 0.24 13.78
CA ALA A 318 -28.28 0.45 14.44
C ALA A 318 -29.41 0.65 13.43
N GLY A 319 -29.18 1.43 12.38
CA GLY A 319 -30.16 1.67 11.31
C GLY A 319 -30.56 0.38 10.60
N VAL A 320 -29.58 -0.38 10.10
CA VAL A 320 -29.87 -1.61 9.35
C VAL A 320 -30.48 -2.70 10.24
N CYS A 321 -29.93 -2.92 11.44
CA CYS A 321 -30.51 -3.90 12.40
C CYS A 321 -31.98 -3.57 12.75
N THR A 322 -32.32 -2.29 12.92
CA THR A 322 -33.67 -1.87 13.19
C THR A 322 -34.61 -2.17 12.01
N VAL A 323 -34.23 -1.79 10.79
CA VAL A 323 -35.04 -2.01 9.60
C VAL A 323 -35.26 -3.51 9.33
N VAL A 324 -34.16 -4.30 9.34
CA VAL A 324 -34.22 -5.75 9.13
C VAL A 324 -35.02 -6.44 10.23
N GLY A 325 -34.85 -6.02 11.49
CA GLY A 325 -35.60 -6.58 12.62
C GLY A 325 -37.10 -6.35 12.54
N PHE A 326 -37.53 -5.14 12.22
CA PHE A 326 -38.97 -4.85 12.03
C PHE A 326 -39.52 -5.59 10.82
N TYR A 327 -38.79 -5.62 9.71
CA TYR A 327 -39.24 -6.30 8.51
C TYR A 327 -39.37 -7.81 8.71
N THR A 328 -38.43 -8.46 9.37
CA THR A 328 -38.45 -9.90 9.66
C THR A 328 -39.53 -10.25 10.70
N ALA A 329 -39.78 -9.40 11.72
CA ALA A 329 -40.87 -9.57 12.65
C ALA A 329 -42.25 -9.54 11.95
N ALA A 330 -42.39 -8.69 10.93
CA ALA A 330 -43.60 -8.60 10.12
C ALA A 330 -43.78 -9.84 9.23
N ILE A 331 -42.74 -10.36 8.60
CA ILE A 331 -42.78 -11.57 7.77
C ILE A 331 -43.21 -12.79 8.58
N PHE A 332 -42.57 -13.03 9.71
CA PHE A 332 -42.84 -14.20 10.55
C PHE A 332 -44.10 -14.00 11.45
N LYS A 333 -44.71 -12.81 11.46
CA LYS A 333 -45.83 -12.45 12.33
C LYS A 333 -45.60 -12.73 13.82
N GLN A 334 -44.36 -12.80 14.25
CA GLN A 334 -43.93 -13.10 15.61
C GLN A 334 -42.68 -12.31 15.95
N ILE A 335 -42.75 -11.48 16.99
CA ILE A 335 -41.67 -10.62 17.45
C ILE A 335 -40.39 -11.40 17.80
N ARG A 336 -40.53 -12.65 18.29
CA ARG A 336 -39.40 -13.49 18.69
C ARG A 336 -38.41 -13.77 17.52
N TRP A 337 -38.92 -13.98 16.31
CA TRP A 337 -38.11 -14.22 15.14
C TRP A 337 -37.41 -12.93 14.68
N GLY A 338 -38.10 -11.80 14.74
CA GLY A 338 -37.50 -10.50 14.48
C GLY A 338 -36.34 -10.20 15.44
N VAL A 339 -36.56 -10.41 16.76
CA VAL A 339 -35.50 -10.22 17.77
C VAL A 339 -34.33 -11.17 17.57
N LEU A 340 -34.59 -12.45 17.26
CA LEU A 340 -33.53 -13.43 17.01
C LEU A 340 -32.68 -13.01 15.82
N LEU A 341 -33.28 -12.65 14.68
CA LEU A 341 -32.56 -12.24 13.49
C LEU A 341 -31.80 -10.93 13.69
N THR A 342 -32.42 -9.96 14.39
CA THR A 342 -31.69 -8.72 14.79
C THR A 342 -30.48 -9.03 15.67
N ALA A 343 -30.60 -9.97 16.62
CA ALA A 343 -29.48 -10.36 17.47
C ALA A 343 -28.35 -11.04 16.68
N VAL A 344 -28.69 -11.95 15.76
CA VAL A 344 -27.69 -12.58 14.87
C VAL A 344 -26.99 -11.54 14.00
N GLN A 345 -27.72 -10.60 13.43
CA GLN A 345 -27.22 -9.50 12.64
C GLN A 345 -26.27 -8.61 13.46
N ALA A 346 -26.70 -8.22 14.65
CA ALA A 346 -25.89 -7.38 15.55
C ALA A 346 -24.58 -8.07 15.97
N VAL A 347 -24.64 -9.38 16.27
CA VAL A 347 -23.43 -10.17 16.59
C VAL A 347 -22.51 -10.25 15.36
N SER A 348 -23.04 -10.45 14.17
CA SER A 348 -22.28 -10.46 12.92
C SER A 348 -21.54 -9.13 12.71
N TYR A 349 -22.23 -8.00 12.84
CA TYR A 349 -21.60 -6.68 12.72
C TYR A 349 -20.62 -6.39 13.86
N PHE A 350 -20.86 -6.85 15.07
CA PHE A 350 -19.91 -6.71 16.16
C PHE A 350 -18.60 -7.47 15.88
N LEU A 351 -18.67 -8.69 15.34
CA LEU A 351 -17.50 -9.46 14.92
C LEU A 351 -16.75 -8.77 13.78
N LEU A 352 -17.47 -8.22 12.79
CA LEU A 352 -16.88 -7.45 11.71
C LEU A 352 -16.13 -6.23 12.26
N PHE A 353 -16.72 -5.49 13.20
CA PHE A 353 -16.07 -4.35 13.84
C PHE A 353 -14.77 -4.75 14.54
N GLY A 354 -14.77 -5.87 15.27
CA GLY A 354 -13.56 -6.42 15.90
C GLY A 354 -12.45 -6.73 14.92
N ILE A 355 -12.77 -7.34 13.77
CA ILE A 355 -11.82 -7.61 12.68
C ILE A 355 -11.25 -6.31 12.10
N LEU A 356 -12.09 -5.29 11.92
CA LEU A 356 -11.68 -4.01 11.34
C LEU A 356 -10.75 -3.21 12.27
N GLN A 357 -10.93 -3.37 13.59
CA GLN A 357 -10.13 -2.70 14.61
C GLN A 357 -8.77 -3.41 14.83
N SER A 358 -8.68 -4.71 14.52
CA SER A 358 -7.48 -5.52 14.71
C SER A 358 -6.63 -5.49 13.43
N GLU A 359 -5.40 -4.94 13.51
CA GLU A 359 -4.48 -4.94 12.35
C GLU A 359 -3.77 -6.28 12.19
N ASP A 360 -3.22 -6.81 13.29
CA ASP A 360 -2.37 -8.00 13.27
C ASP A 360 -3.16 -9.32 13.35
N TYR A 361 -4.33 -9.30 13.97
CA TYR A 361 -5.12 -10.52 14.24
C TYR A 361 -6.34 -10.68 13.33
N ALA A 362 -6.52 -9.81 12.32
CA ALA A 362 -7.70 -9.83 11.45
C ALA A 362 -7.88 -11.19 10.74
N LEU A 363 -6.80 -11.80 10.25
CA LEU A 363 -6.84 -13.11 9.61
C LEU A 363 -7.22 -14.23 10.59
N LEU A 364 -6.64 -14.21 11.80
CA LEU A 364 -6.92 -15.19 12.85
C LEU A 364 -8.39 -15.13 13.27
N ILE A 365 -8.89 -13.94 13.60
CA ILE A 365 -10.28 -13.72 14.02
C ILE A 365 -11.25 -14.12 12.89
N GLY A 366 -10.93 -13.73 11.65
CA GLY A 366 -11.73 -14.07 10.47
C GLY A 366 -11.82 -15.58 10.22
N SER A 367 -10.70 -16.31 10.28
CA SER A 367 -10.68 -17.76 10.06
C SER A 367 -11.40 -18.53 11.17
N ILE A 368 -11.21 -18.16 12.43
CA ILE A 368 -11.96 -18.75 13.57
C ILE A 368 -13.44 -18.43 13.43
N GLY A 369 -13.80 -17.20 13.07
CA GLY A 369 -15.18 -16.79 12.85
C GLY A 369 -15.89 -17.64 11.79
N ILE A 370 -15.26 -17.82 10.61
CA ILE A 370 -15.80 -18.69 9.55
C ILE A 370 -15.97 -20.13 10.04
N PHE A 371 -14.95 -20.66 10.70
CA PHE A 371 -15.01 -22.02 11.25
C PHE A 371 -16.18 -22.18 12.23
N CYS A 372 -16.36 -21.24 13.16
CA CYS A 372 -17.46 -21.25 14.12
C CYS A 372 -18.82 -21.17 13.44
N VAL A 373 -18.98 -20.31 12.41
CA VAL A 373 -20.23 -20.19 11.64
C VAL A 373 -20.54 -21.50 10.94
N VAL A 374 -19.56 -22.12 10.24
CA VAL A 374 -19.79 -23.40 9.55
C VAL A 374 -20.08 -24.53 10.55
N ALA A 375 -19.35 -24.62 11.65
CA ALA A 375 -19.58 -25.62 12.70
C ALA A 375 -20.97 -25.47 13.32
N LEU A 376 -21.39 -24.23 13.63
CA LEU A 376 -22.73 -23.94 14.13
C LEU A 376 -23.80 -24.36 13.11
N LEU A 377 -23.60 -24.05 11.86
CA LEU A 377 -24.48 -24.43 10.76
C LEU A 377 -24.65 -25.95 10.68
N MET A 378 -23.56 -26.70 10.66
CA MET A 378 -23.58 -28.17 10.65
C MET A 378 -24.30 -28.72 11.88
N PHE A 379 -24.10 -28.11 13.06
CA PHE A 379 -24.77 -28.50 14.28
C PHE A 379 -26.27 -28.23 14.24
N LEU A 380 -26.69 -27.07 13.75
CA LEU A 380 -28.10 -26.68 13.66
C LEU A 380 -28.86 -27.50 12.59
N THR A 381 -28.21 -27.77 11.47
CA THR A 381 -28.84 -28.51 10.34
C THR A 381 -28.79 -30.03 10.48
N ARG A 382 -28.07 -30.59 11.47
CA ARG A 382 -27.91 -32.05 11.65
C ARG A 382 -29.21 -32.82 11.83
N ARG A 383 -30.30 -32.15 12.28
CA ARG A 383 -31.62 -32.75 12.50
C ARG A 383 -32.64 -32.43 11.41
N VAL A 384 -32.22 -31.70 10.37
CA VAL A 384 -33.08 -31.33 9.25
C VAL A 384 -33.12 -32.48 8.28
N ASP A 385 -34.31 -33.00 8.01
CA ASP A 385 -34.54 -34.03 6.98
C ASP A 385 -34.62 -33.34 5.61
N TRP A 386 -33.53 -33.34 4.89
CA TRP A 386 -33.40 -32.71 3.57
C TRP A 386 -34.17 -33.39 2.46
N TYR A 387 -34.60 -34.65 2.66
CA TYR A 387 -35.30 -35.44 1.67
C TYR A 387 -36.84 -35.29 1.77
N SER A 388 -37.38 -35.12 2.96
CA SER A 388 -38.84 -35.02 3.17
C SER A 388 -39.44 -33.71 2.65
N THR A 389 -38.67 -32.65 2.58
CA THR A 389 -39.16 -31.29 2.18
C THR A 389 -39.30 -31.09 0.67
N ARG A 390 -38.76 -32.00 -0.19
CA ARG A 390 -38.79 -31.83 -1.66
C ARG A 390 -39.87 -32.60 -2.38
N PHE A 391 -40.47 -33.61 -1.80
CA PHE A 391 -41.38 -34.53 -2.52
C PHE A 391 -42.86 -34.40 -2.21
N ALA A 392 -43.27 -33.59 -1.24
CA ALA A 392 -44.68 -33.41 -0.90
C ALA A 392 -45.48 -32.57 -1.92
N SER A 393 -44.86 -31.88 -2.86
CA SER A 393 -45.56 -31.05 -3.84
C SER A 393 -45.78 -31.65 -5.22
N VAL A 394 -45.21 -32.83 -5.51
CA VAL A 394 -45.35 -33.46 -6.83
C VAL A 394 -46.42 -34.52 -6.87
N HIS A 395 -46.73 -35.15 -5.73
CA HIS A 395 -47.76 -36.21 -5.69
C HIS A 395 -49.21 -35.76 -5.56
N THR A 396 -49.48 -34.51 -5.17
CA THR A 396 -50.87 -34.01 -5.04
C THR A 396 -51.50 -33.58 -6.36
N HIS A 397 -50.71 -33.38 -7.44
CA HIS A 397 -51.29 -33.07 -8.76
C HIS A 397 -51.59 -34.30 -9.62
N SER A 398 -50.92 -35.42 -9.38
CA SER A 398 -51.19 -36.64 -10.18
C SER A 398 -52.39 -37.45 -9.68
N GLU A 399 -52.72 -37.43 -8.35
CA GLU A 399 -53.88 -38.14 -7.84
C GLU A 399 -55.22 -37.43 -8.13
N VAL A 400 -55.22 -36.10 -8.31
CA VAL A 400 -56.43 -35.33 -8.65
C VAL A 400 -56.75 -35.50 -10.15
N ASP A 401 -55.75 -35.57 -11.02
CA ASP A 401 -55.99 -35.78 -12.47
C ASP A 401 -56.42 -37.24 -12.77
N ASP A 402 -55.85 -38.22 -12.10
CA ASP A 402 -56.28 -39.64 -12.26
C ASP A 402 -57.70 -39.89 -11.74
N CYS A 403 -58.13 -39.18 -10.67
CA CYS A 403 -59.48 -39.27 -10.17
C CYS A 403 -60.50 -38.65 -11.12
N HIS A 404 -60.17 -37.54 -11.79
CA HIS A 404 -61.01 -36.90 -12.80
C HIS A 404 -61.13 -37.71 -14.09
N ILE A 405 -60.06 -38.32 -14.55
CA ILE A 405 -60.02 -39.15 -15.78
C ILE A 405 -60.84 -40.43 -15.56
N ASN A 406 -60.72 -41.11 -14.42
CA ASN A 406 -61.53 -42.29 -14.08
C ASN A 406 -63.02 -41.98 -13.90
N GLN A 407 -63.42 -40.77 -13.43
CA GLN A 407 -64.83 -40.36 -13.40
C GLN A 407 -65.43 -40.06 -14.79
N ILE A 408 -64.61 -39.54 -15.72
CA ILE A 408 -65.03 -39.31 -17.11
C ILE A 408 -65.23 -40.63 -17.85
N LEU A 409 -64.32 -41.59 -17.69
CA LEU A 409 -64.40 -42.94 -18.32
C LEU A 409 -65.55 -43.77 -17.77
N ALA A 410 -65.86 -43.69 -16.49
CA ALA A 410 -67.01 -44.38 -15.87
C ALA A 410 -68.38 -43.82 -16.32
N ASN A 411 -68.49 -42.54 -16.68
CA ASN A 411 -69.68 -41.93 -17.23
C ASN A 411 -69.91 -42.26 -18.72
N ASP A 412 -68.88 -42.56 -19.51
CA ASP A 412 -69.01 -42.92 -20.94
C ASP A 412 -69.48 -44.36 -21.09
N GLU A 413 -69.15 -45.29 -20.16
CA GLU A 413 -69.63 -46.67 -20.21
C GLU A 413 -71.13 -46.79 -19.84
N SER A 414 -71.70 -45.81 -19.12
CA SER A 414 -73.13 -45.77 -18.74
C SER A 414 -74.04 -45.34 -19.91
N PHE A 415 -73.51 -44.76 -20.99
CA PHE A 415 -74.27 -44.21 -22.13
C PHE A 415 -74.37 -45.16 -23.32
N SER A 416 -73.57 -46.27 -23.37
CA SER A 416 -73.53 -47.20 -24.49
C SER A 416 -74.43 -48.42 -24.31
N GLY A 417 -75.22 -48.57 -23.22
CA GLY A 417 -76.02 -49.72 -22.87
C GLY A 417 -77.54 -49.65 -23.16
N GLY A 418 -78.03 -48.70 -23.97
CA GLY A 418 -79.44 -48.48 -24.16
C GLY A 418 -79.93 -48.24 -25.60
N VAL A 419 -79.65 -49.18 -26.54
CA VAL A 419 -80.41 -49.29 -27.80
C VAL A 419 -80.50 -50.75 -28.17
N GLN A 420 -81.63 -51.43 -27.83
CA GLN A 420 -82.33 -52.40 -28.56
C GLN A 420 -83.83 -52.13 -28.45
#